data_7a8b2f466d45291a32086cee772c8e63
#
_entry.id   7a8b2f466d45291a32086cee772c8e63
#
_cell.length_a   1.000
_cell.length_b   1.000
_cell.length_c   1.000
_cell.angle_alpha   90.00
_cell.angle_beta   90.00
_cell.angle_gamma   90.00
#
_symmetry.space_group_name_H-M   'P 1'
#
loop_
_entity.id
_entity.type
_entity.pdbx_description
1 polymer ?
#
loop_
_entity_poly.entity_id
_entity_poly.type
_entity_poly.pdbx_seq_one_letter_code
_entity_poly.pdbx_strand_id
1 'polypeptide(L)'
;MNSEILREAHFYEDVEVDIRTAVDDNDRQAKDIRELIAEGVDLLIVAPNEATPITPVVEEAYNRGIPVIVVDRKILSDKYTAYVGADNYEIGKAVGEYVANVLHGQGDVVEISGLVGSTPAVDRHQGFVKAISAYT
;
A
#
# COMPACT_ATOMS: atom_id res chain seq x y z
N MET A 1 -11.13 -4.45 -5.89
CA MET A 1 -11.11 -3.04 -5.41
C MET A 1 -11.88 -2.12 -6.36
N ASN A 2 -11.49 -1.94 -7.62
CA ASN A 2 -12.18 -1.02 -8.53
C ASN A 2 -13.69 -1.32 -8.72
N SER A 3 -14.06 -2.58 -8.86
CA SER A 3 -15.47 -3.02 -8.97
C SER A 3 -16.31 -2.72 -7.73
N GLU A 4 -15.71 -2.82 -6.54
CA GLU A 4 -16.38 -2.49 -5.27
C GLU A 4 -16.58 -0.97 -5.14
N ILE A 5 -15.58 -0.17 -5.51
CA ILE A 5 -15.70 1.31 -5.50
C ILE A 5 -16.82 1.75 -6.43
N LEU A 6 -16.84 1.25 -7.68
CA LEU A 6 -17.90 1.58 -8.64
C LEU A 6 -19.29 1.13 -8.18
N ARG A 7 -19.38 -0.07 -7.58
CA ARG A 7 -20.65 -0.58 -7.05
C ARG A 7 -21.16 0.29 -5.91
N GLU A 8 -20.28 0.71 -5.01
CA GLU A 8 -20.67 1.56 -3.87
C GLU A 8 -21.02 2.97 -4.32
N ALA A 9 -20.25 3.56 -5.24
CA ALA A 9 -20.53 4.88 -5.79
C ALA A 9 -21.90 4.97 -6.48
N HIS A 10 -22.38 3.86 -7.07
CA HIS A 10 -23.69 3.79 -7.72
C HIS A 10 -24.89 4.14 -6.78
N PHE A 11 -24.71 4.02 -5.47
CA PHE A 11 -25.75 4.39 -4.49
C PHE A 11 -25.80 5.90 -4.17
N TYR A 12 -24.87 6.68 -4.74
CA TYR A 12 -24.74 8.12 -4.47
C TYR A 12 -24.82 8.89 -5.78
N GLU A 13 -25.92 9.62 -6.01
CA GLU A 13 -26.19 10.33 -7.27
C GLU A 13 -25.19 11.47 -7.55
N ASP A 14 -24.58 12.03 -6.50
CA ASP A 14 -23.65 13.16 -6.58
C ASP A 14 -22.16 12.72 -6.61
N VAL A 15 -21.88 11.42 -6.77
CA VAL A 15 -20.52 10.89 -6.79
C VAL A 15 -20.15 10.40 -8.19
N GLU A 16 -19.17 11.05 -8.81
CA GLU A 16 -18.53 10.62 -10.05
C GLU A 16 -17.16 10.00 -9.74
N VAL A 17 -16.85 8.87 -10.33
CA VAL A 17 -15.60 8.13 -10.09
C VAL A 17 -14.82 7.99 -11.40
N ASP A 18 -13.62 8.60 -11.47
CA ASP A 18 -12.63 8.34 -12.51
C ASP A 18 -11.60 7.32 -12.01
N ILE A 19 -11.45 6.20 -12.71
CA ILE A 19 -10.51 5.13 -12.36
C ILE A 19 -9.38 5.08 -13.38
N ARG A 20 -8.15 5.29 -12.90
CA ARG A 20 -6.92 5.13 -13.68
C ARG A 20 -6.18 3.86 -13.23
N THR A 21 -5.59 3.14 -14.17
CA THR A 21 -4.87 1.88 -13.87
C THR A 21 -3.52 1.88 -14.59
N ALA A 22 -2.46 1.87 -13.84
CA ALA A 22 -1.09 2.02 -14.35
C ALA A 22 -0.35 0.68 -14.56
N VAL A 23 -0.88 -0.45 -14.12
CA VAL A 23 -0.36 -1.83 -14.31
C VAL A 23 1.17 -1.90 -14.15
N ASP A 24 1.66 -1.82 -12.92
CA ASP A 24 3.09 -1.89 -12.54
C ASP A 24 4.03 -0.84 -13.19
N ASP A 25 3.45 0.26 -13.69
CA ASP A 25 4.18 1.39 -14.26
C ASP A 25 4.09 2.60 -13.32
N ASN A 26 5.17 2.89 -12.60
CA ASN A 26 5.24 3.97 -11.63
C ASN A 26 5.16 5.36 -12.29
N ASP A 27 5.78 5.53 -13.45
CA ASP A 27 5.79 6.81 -14.18
C ASP A 27 4.38 7.13 -14.69
N ARG A 28 3.69 6.11 -15.20
CA ARG A 28 2.30 6.22 -15.59
C ARG A 28 1.42 6.54 -14.40
N GLN A 29 1.56 5.85 -13.27
CA GLN A 29 0.77 6.12 -12.08
C GLN A 29 0.97 7.57 -11.59
N ALA A 30 2.21 8.01 -11.54
CA ALA A 30 2.52 9.40 -11.15
C ALA A 30 1.94 10.43 -12.12
N LYS A 31 1.94 10.14 -13.42
CA LYS A 31 1.33 10.99 -14.45
C LYS A 31 -0.19 11.04 -14.28
N ASP A 32 -0.84 9.89 -14.16
CA ASP A 32 -2.29 9.78 -13.98
C ASP A 32 -2.75 10.57 -12.73
N ILE A 33 -2.00 10.47 -11.61
CA ILE A 33 -2.29 11.25 -10.40
C ILE A 33 -2.18 12.75 -10.65
N ARG A 34 -1.14 13.23 -11.37
CA ARG A 34 -1.00 14.66 -11.69
C ARG A 34 -2.12 15.18 -12.61
N GLU A 35 -2.57 14.34 -13.54
CA GLU A 35 -3.72 14.67 -14.40
C GLU A 35 -4.99 14.84 -13.55
N LEU A 36 -5.29 13.91 -12.65
CA LEU A 36 -6.43 14.02 -11.72
C LEU A 36 -6.33 15.26 -10.82
N ILE A 37 -5.14 15.57 -10.32
CA ILE A 37 -4.90 16.83 -9.57
C ILE A 37 -5.21 18.06 -10.42
N ALA A 38 -4.81 18.06 -11.69
CA ALA A 38 -5.05 19.18 -12.63
C ALA A 38 -6.52 19.29 -13.02
N GLU A 39 -7.23 18.20 -13.11
CA GLU A 39 -8.68 18.12 -13.35
C GLU A 39 -9.49 18.62 -12.14
N GLY A 40 -8.88 18.70 -10.95
CA GLY A 40 -9.50 19.29 -9.76
C GLY A 40 -10.43 18.34 -9.04
N VAL A 41 -10.01 17.07 -8.87
CA VAL A 41 -10.78 16.07 -8.10
C VAL A 41 -10.94 16.48 -6.64
N ASP A 42 -12.10 16.20 -6.08
CA ASP A 42 -12.43 16.50 -4.66
C ASP A 42 -11.82 15.53 -3.67
N LEU A 43 -11.45 14.33 -4.11
CA LEU A 43 -10.83 13.27 -3.32
C LEU A 43 -9.95 12.39 -4.21
N LEU A 44 -8.79 12.00 -3.72
CA LEU A 44 -7.89 11.05 -4.37
C LEU A 44 -7.79 9.77 -3.55
N ILE A 45 -8.06 8.62 -4.17
CA ILE A 45 -7.82 7.30 -3.58
C ILE A 45 -6.66 6.66 -4.34
N VAL A 46 -5.57 6.33 -3.65
CA VAL A 46 -4.35 5.79 -4.28
C VAL A 46 -3.97 4.45 -3.67
N ALA A 47 -3.80 3.44 -4.52
CA ALA A 47 -3.09 2.20 -4.19
C ALA A 47 -1.70 2.26 -4.85
N PRO A 48 -0.63 2.65 -4.14
CA PRO A 48 0.69 2.87 -4.74
C PRO A 48 1.29 1.57 -5.29
N ASN A 49 1.87 1.61 -6.49
CA ASN A 49 2.67 0.49 -6.98
C ASN A 49 3.91 0.29 -6.10
N GLU A 50 4.70 1.36 -5.95
CA GLU A 50 5.86 1.40 -5.07
C GLU A 50 5.87 2.71 -4.28
N ALA A 51 6.36 2.65 -3.04
CA ALA A 51 6.33 3.81 -2.15
C ALA A 51 7.19 4.98 -2.65
N THR A 52 8.45 4.71 -3.03
CA THR A 52 9.43 5.75 -3.37
C THR A 52 9.00 6.64 -4.54
N PRO A 53 8.60 6.13 -5.72
CA PRO A 53 8.24 6.97 -6.83
C PRO A 53 6.88 7.65 -6.69
N ILE A 54 5.96 7.10 -5.88
CA ILE A 54 4.60 7.63 -5.75
C ILE A 54 4.44 8.61 -4.60
N THR A 55 5.29 8.53 -3.57
CA THR A 55 5.24 9.48 -2.44
C THR A 55 5.21 10.94 -2.88
N PRO A 56 6.09 11.45 -3.77
CA PRO A 56 6.13 12.87 -4.10
C PRO A 56 4.84 13.40 -4.73
N VAL A 57 4.19 12.62 -5.58
CA VAL A 57 2.95 13.05 -6.24
C VAL A 57 1.74 12.99 -5.32
N VAL A 58 1.73 12.07 -4.36
CA VAL A 58 0.72 12.02 -3.30
C VAL A 58 0.86 13.23 -2.37
N GLU A 59 2.09 13.59 -1.99
CA GLU A 59 2.34 14.81 -1.23
C GLU A 59 1.91 16.08 -2.00
N GLU A 60 2.08 16.10 -3.32
CA GLU A 60 1.61 17.20 -4.16
C GLU A 60 0.09 17.37 -4.04
N ALA A 61 -0.69 16.29 -4.15
CA ALA A 61 -2.14 16.32 -3.99
C ALA A 61 -2.53 16.84 -2.60
N TYR A 62 -1.94 16.27 -1.55
CA TYR A 62 -2.20 16.66 -0.16
C TYR A 62 -1.89 18.13 0.11
N ASN A 63 -0.73 18.62 -0.37
CA ASN A 63 -0.32 20.03 -0.20
C ASN A 63 -1.21 21.01 -0.96
N ARG A 64 -1.92 20.56 -2.01
CA ARG A 64 -2.94 21.35 -2.71
C ARG A 64 -4.30 21.33 -2.02
N GLY A 65 -4.42 20.64 -0.89
CA GLY A 65 -5.64 20.55 -0.10
C GLY A 65 -6.62 19.47 -0.58
N ILE A 66 -6.21 18.61 -1.51
CA ILE A 66 -7.01 17.46 -1.94
C ILE A 66 -6.90 16.38 -0.86
N PRO A 67 -8.00 15.93 -0.24
CA PRO A 67 -7.99 14.79 0.66
C PRO A 67 -7.47 13.54 -0.05
N VAL A 68 -6.53 12.81 0.59
CA VAL A 68 -5.93 11.61 0.01
C VAL A 68 -6.17 10.41 0.91
N ILE A 69 -6.72 9.35 0.35
CA ILE A 69 -6.83 8.04 1.00
C ILE A 69 -5.80 7.10 0.34
N VAL A 70 -4.85 6.62 1.14
CA VAL A 70 -3.86 5.63 0.70
C VAL A 70 -4.36 4.24 1.06
N VAL A 71 -4.35 3.31 0.09
CA VAL A 71 -4.93 1.97 0.24
C VAL A 71 -3.87 0.89 0.00
N ASP A 72 -3.92 -0.19 0.82
CA ASP A 72 -3.09 -1.39 0.72
C ASP A 72 -1.60 -1.11 1.01
N ARG A 73 -0.89 -0.49 0.09
CA ARG A 73 0.54 -0.16 0.24
C ARG A 73 0.70 1.26 0.77
N LYS A 74 1.66 1.45 1.69
CA LYS A 74 1.99 2.77 2.24
C LYS A 74 2.86 3.58 1.29
N ILE A 75 2.86 4.90 1.50
CA ILE A 75 3.86 5.83 0.98
C ILE A 75 4.92 6.10 2.07
N LEU A 76 6.02 6.77 1.72
CA LEU A 76 7.11 7.14 2.64
C LEU A 76 6.88 8.52 3.28
N SER A 77 5.63 8.84 3.60
CA SER A 77 5.22 10.13 4.16
C SER A 77 3.94 9.94 4.98
N ASP A 78 3.63 10.88 5.84
CA ASP A 78 2.40 10.99 6.61
C ASP A 78 1.41 12.01 6.00
N LYS A 79 1.74 12.57 4.84
CA LYS A 79 0.89 13.53 4.10
C LYS A 79 -0.21 12.82 3.33
N TYR A 80 -1.17 12.31 4.04
CA TYR A 80 -2.44 11.75 3.55
C TYR A 80 -3.52 11.94 4.61
N THR A 81 -4.78 11.88 4.19
CA THR A 81 -5.93 12.04 5.10
C THR A 81 -6.22 10.76 5.88
N ALA A 82 -6.14 9.61 5.22
CA ALA A 82 -6.37 8.30 5.84
C ALA A 82 -5.56 7.21 5.12
N TYR A 83 -5.24 6.15 5.89
CA TYR A 83 -4.68 4.91 5.35
C TYR A 83 -5.63 3.76 5.64
N VAL A 84 -5.89 2.95 4.63
CA VAL A 84 -6.70 1.73 4.73
C VAL A 84 -5.86 0.54 4.26
N GLY A 85 -5.45 -0.30 5.19
CA GLY A 85 -4.62 -1.46 4.89
C GLY A 85 -4.36 -2.31 6.13
N ALA A 86 -3.60 -3.39 5.94
CA ALA A 86 -3.20 -4.29 7.01
C ALA A 86 -1.88 -3.85 7.66
N ASP A 87 -1.67 -4.25 8.92
CA ASP A 87 -0.36 -4.18 9.56
C ASP A 87 0.50 -5.35 9.07
N ASN A 88 1.28 -5.09 8.04
CA ASN A 88 2.10 -6.11 7.39
C ASN A 88 3.29 -6.56 8.26
N TYR A 89 3.77 -5.72 9.17
CA TYR A 89 4.79 -6.11 10.13
C TYR A 89 4.26 -7.17 11.11
N GLU A 90 3.09 -6.93 11.71
CA GLU A 90 2.47 -7.90 12.62
C GLU A 90 2.07 -9.20 11.90
N ILE A 91 1.67 -9.12 10.62
CA ILE A 91 1.45 -10.34 9.80
C ILE A 91 2.75 -11.13 9.66
N GLY A 92 3.86 -10.50 9.28
CA GLY A 92 5.15 -11.15 9.14
C GLY A 92 5.63 -11.77 10.45
N LYS A 93 5.48 -11.05 11.55
CA LYS A 93 5.82 -11.51 12.90
C LYS A 93 5.02 -12.76 13.30
N ALA A 94 3.70 -12.74 13.11
CA ALA A 94 2.85 -13.89 13.40
C ALA A 94 3.24 -15.14 12.59
N VAL A 95 3.62 -14.96 11.31
CA VAL A 95 4.14 -16.06 10.48
C VAL A 95 5.47 -16.59 11.03
N GLY A 96 6.38 -15.71 11.43
CA GLY A 96 7.67 -16.12 12.01
C GLY A 96 7.49 -16.89 13.33
N GLU A 97 6.63 -16.43 14.22
CA GLU A 97 6.28 -17.13 15.45
C GLU A 97 5.66 -18.50 15.17
N TYR A 98 4.76 -18.59 14.19
CA TYR A 98 4.16 -19.85 13.78
C TYR A 98 5.22 -20.84 13.25
N VAL A 99 6.10 -20.39 12.35
CA VAL A 99 7.18 -21.22 11.78
C VAL A 99 8.13 -21.71 12.88
N ALA A 100 8.54 -20.82 13.80
CA ALA A 100 9.39 -21.20 14.92
C ALA A 100 8.73 -22.29 15.81
N ASN A 101 7.45 -22.17 16.07
CA ASN A 101 6.69 -23.18 16.83
C ASN A 101 6.63 -24.54 16.10
N VAL A 102 6.32 -24.53 14.78
CA VAL A 102 6.22 -25.77 13.99
C VAL A 102 7.56 -26.49 13.91
N LEU A 103 8.66 -25.73 13.77
CA LEU A 103 10.03 -26.27 13.68
C LEU A 103 10.67 -26.48 15.07
N HIS A 104 9.96 -26.23 16.17
CA HIS A 104 10.50 -26.31 17.54
C HIS A 104 11.78 -25.49 17.71
N GLY A 105 11.86 -24.34 17.02
CA GLY A 105 13.00 -23.44 17.07
C GLY A 105 14.26 -23.90 16.33
N GLN A 106 14.19 -24.95 15.52
CA GLN A 106 15.35 -25.51 14.81
C GLN A 106 14.96 -25.91 13.37
N GLY A 107 15.75 -25.53 12.39
CA GLY A 107 15.55 -25.91 10.99
C GLY A 107 15.89 -24.80 10.00
N ASP A 108 15.90 -25.15 8.72
CA ASP A 108 16.14 -24.23 7.62
C ASP A 108 14.81 -23.71 7.07
N VAL A 109 14.74 -22.41 6.81
CA VAL A 109 13.56 -21.75 6.27
C VAL A 109 13.94 -20.98 5.01
N VAL A 110 13.11 -21.11 3.97
CA VAL A 110 13.22 -20.32 2.74
C VAL A 110 12.06 -19.35 2.66
N GLU A 111 12.35 -18.06 2.56
CA GLU A 111 11.38 -17.02 2.33
C GLU A 111 11.31 -16.67 0.84
N ILE A 112 10.11 -16.71 0.25
CA ILE A 112 9.86 -16.21 -1.09
C ILE A 112 9.27 -14.81 -0.96
N SER A 113 10.09 -13.81 -1.21
CA SER A 113 9.71 -12.40 -1.11
C SER A 113 8.76 -11.98 -2.23
N GLY A 114 7.91 -10.98 -1.94
CA GLY A 114 7.09 -10.30 -2.93
C GLY A 114 7.86 -9.27 -3.75
N LEU A 115 7.13 -8.32 -4.35
CA LEU A 115 7.70 -7.24 -5.16
C LEU A 115 8.69 -6.41 -4.33
N VAL A 116 9.91 -6.28 -4.84
CA VAL A 116 10.95 -5.41 -4.26
C VAL A 116 10.47 -3.95 -4.30
N GLY A 117 10.63 -3.21 -3.19
CA GLY A 117 10.13 -1.83 -3.07
C GLY A 117 8.68 -1.69 -2.64
N SER A 118 7.94 -2.79 -2.55
CA SER A 118 6.60 -2.82 -1.97
C SER A 118 6.67 -2.81 -0.45
N THR A 119 6.01 -1.84 0.20
CA THR A 119 5.99 -1.74 1.67
C THR A 119 5.46 -3.00 2.37
N PRO A 120 4.39 -3.67 1.89
CA PRO A 120 3.96 -4.93 2.49
C PRO A 120 5.01 -6.04 2.47
N ALA A 121 5.82 -6.15 1.41
CA ALA A 121 6.87 -7.16 1.33
C ALA A 121 7.99 -6.87 2.34
N VAL A 122 8.41 -5.61 2.42
CA VAL A 122 9.44 -5.15 3.38
C VAL A 122 8.98 -5.35 4.82
N ASP A 123 7.77 -4.89 5.15
CA ASP A 123 7.23 -4.97 6.50
C ASP A 123 7.06 -6.43 6.96
N ARG A 124 6.52 -7.31 6.10
CA ARG A 124 6.37 -8.75 6.40
C ARG A 124 7.72 -9.41 6.63
N HIS A 125 8.71 -9.12 5.78
CA HIS A 125 10.07 -9.63 5.96
C HIS A 125 10.66 -9.20 7.31
N GLN A 126 10.57 -7.92 7.65
CA GLN A 126 11.09 -7.39 8.91
C GLN A 126 10.40 -8.03 10.13
N GLY A 127 9.08 -8.15 10.09
CA GLY A 127 8.30 -8.81 11.14
C GLY A 127 8.70 -10.28 11.30
N PHE A 128 8.83 -11.01 10.18
CA PHE A 128 9.26 -12.40 10.17
C PHE A 128 10.66 -12.58 10.77
N VAL A 129 11.65 -11.83 10.27
CA VAL A 129 13.04 -11.88 10.77
C VAL A 129 13.10 -11.55 12.26
N LYS A 130 12.33 -10.52 12.69
CA LYS A 130 12.26 -10.18 14.12
C LYS A 130 11.76 -11.33 14.98
N ALA A 131 10.74 -12.03 14.52
CA ALA A 131 10.17 -13.17 15.28
C ALA A 131 11.14 -14.33 15.37
N ILE A 132 11.80 -14.72 14.26
CA ILE A 132 12.71 -15.86 14.24
C ILE A 132 14.07 -15.56 14.88
N SER A 133 14.48 -14.29 15.00
CA SER A 133 15.78 -13.90 15.56
C SER A 133 16.01 -14.35 17.01
N ALA A 134 14.97 -14.74 17.71
CA ALA A 134 15.08 -15.30 19.06
C ALA A 134 15.54 -16.77 19.07
N TYR A 135 15.59 -17.43 17.89
CA TYR A 135 15.90 -18.85 17.74
C TYR A 135 17.20 -19.11 16.95
N THR A 136 17.91 -18.05 16.53
CA THR A 136 19.18 -18.10 15.79
C THR A 136 20.38 -17.90 16.70
#